data_50d479b0658396cefef223dc37825dc2
#
_entry.id   50d479b0658396cefef223dc37825dc2
#
_cell.length_a   1.000
_cell.length_b   1.000
_cell.length_c   1.000
_cell.angle_alpha   90.00
_cell.angle_beta   90.00
_cell.angle_gamma   90.00
#
_symmetry.space_group_name_H-M   'P 1'
#
loop_
_entity.id
_entity.type
_entity.pdbx_description
1 polymer ?
#
loop_
_entity_poly.entity_id
_entity_poly.type
_entity_poly.pdbx_seq_one_letter_code
_entity_poly.pdbx_strand_id
1 'polypeptide(L)'
;MKSDMFIDPKSDYAFKRFFGTVSNKELTIGFLNSLLNKDIKDIIFHNVEMQGNNTDSRKAVFDLFCEGSDGELFIVEIQKKRQKYFSDRVLYYASFVIQMQADIESEKFRLAKEEERRRWNYHINKVYVVCFLDFRLDTRYTDKYRWDVVRMDRELKIPFSETLNEIYLELPKFNLNFEECDTFYKKFLYTMNNIDIMGQLSKETIQNDKLLRKLKSAIELQRMSAKERLAYELSIAAE
;
A
#
# COMPACT_ATOMS: atom_id res chain seq x y z
N MET A 1 -23.52 0.51 -14.72
CA MET A 1 -23.89 -0.67 -13.91
C MET A 1 -22.59 -1.25 -13.36
N LYS A 2 -22.40 -1.33 -12.03
CA LYS A 2 -21.27 -2.09 -11.46
C LYS A 2 -21.49 -3.56 -11.85
N SER A 3 -20.44 -4.20 -12.32
CA SER A 3 -20.50 -5.62 -12.71
C SER A 3 -20.78 -6.48 -11.48
N ASP A 4 -21.85 -7.26 -11.50
CA ASP A 4 -22.16 -8.26 -10.44
C ASP A 4 -21.12 -9.41 -10.42
N MET A 5 -20.09 -9.34 -11.25
CA MET A 5 -19.04 -10.35 -11.36
C MET A 5 -17.82 -10.07 -10.49
N PHE A 6 -17.55 -8.80 -10.17
CA PHE A 6 -16.31 -8.37 -9.49
C PHE A 6 -16.59 -7.52 -8.25
N ILE A 7 -15.76 -7.66 -7.23
CA ILE A 7 -15.79 -6.79 -6.05
C ILE A 7 -15.27 -5.39 -6.40
N ASP A 8 -15.79 -4.34 -5.72
CA ASP A 8 -15.27 -2.98 -5.88
C ASP A 8 -13.83 -2.91 -5.32
N PRO A 9 -12.80 -2.71 -6.16
CA PRO A 9 -11.41 -2.74 -5.72
C PRO A 9 -11.03 -1.59 -4.79
N LYS A 10 -11.86 -0.55 -4.75
CA LYS A 10 -11.66 0.61 -3.88
C LYS A 10 -12.31 0.45 -2.50
N SER A 11 -13.09 -0.62 -2.28
CA SER A 11 -13.64 -0.91 -0.95
C SER A 11 -12.54 -1.33 0.02
N ASP A 12 -12.71 -1.00 1.30
CA ASP A 12 -11.78 -1.40 2.36
C ASP A 12 -11.53 -2.92 2.37
N TYR A 13 -12.61 -3.70 2.23
CA TYR A 13 -12.52 -5.15 2.16
C TYR A 13 -11.68 -5.64 0.98
N ALA A 14 -11.97 -5.14 -0.24
CA ALA A 14 -11.26 -5.59 -1.43
C ALA A 14 -9.79 -5.19 -1.38
N PHE A 15 -9.49 -3.98 -0.92
CA PHE A 15 -8.12 -3.48 -0.81
C PHE A 15 -7.29 -4.34 0.16
N LYS A 16 -7.81 -4.63 1.34
CA LYS A 16 -7.19 -5.54 2.32
C LYS A 16 -7.04 -6.96 1.77
N ARG A 17 -8.00 -7.42 0.97
CA ARG A 17 -7.91 -8.72 0.29
C ARG A 17 -6.78 -8.76 -0.74
N PHE A 18 -6.59 -7.68 -1.52
CA PHE A 18 -5.52 -7.64 -2.52
C PHE A 18 -4.14 -7.61 -1.90
N PHE A 19 -3.94 -6.75 -0.91
CA PHE A 19 -2.64 -6.46 -0.35
C PHE A 19 -2.35 -7.15 0.97
N GLY A 20 -3.35 -7.43 1.80
CA GLY A 20 -3.19 -7.85 3.19
C GLY A 20 -3.32 -9.36 3.44
N THR A 21 -3.47 -10.20 2.41
CA THR A 21 -3.65 -11.65 2.61
C THR A 21 -2.45 -12.46 2.14
N VAL A 22 -2.12 -13.51 2.89
CA VAL A 22 -1.02 -14.43 2.55
C VAL A 22 -1.24 -15.07 1.16
N SER A 23 -2.48 -15.40 0.81
CA SER A 23 -2.85 -15.96 -0.49
C SER A 23 -2.54 -15.04 -1.67
N ASN A 24 -2.56 -13.71 -1.44
CA ASN A 24 -2.32 -12.69 -2.45
C ASN A 24 -0.96 -11.97 -2.26
N LYS A 25 -0.08 -12.48 -1.41
CA LYS A 25 1.25 -11.94 -1.14
C LYS A 25 2.04 -11.58 -2.41
N GLU A 26 1.94 -12.42 -3.45
CA GLU A 26 2.58 -12.16 -4.74
C GLU A 26 2.03 -10.90 -5.46
N LEU A 27 0.75 -10.54 -5.26
CA LEU A 27 0.21 -9.29 -5.82
C LEU A 27 0.84 -8.07 -5.15
N THR A 28 0.99 -8.12 -3.82
CA THR A 28 1.65 -7.06 -3.04
C THR A 28 3.09 -6.89 -3.48
N ILE A 29 3.86 -7.98 -3.54
CA ILE A 29 5.25 -7.97 -4.01
C ILE A 29 5.35 -7.43 -5.43
N GLY A 30 4.53 -7.95 -6.35
CA GLY A 30 4.54 -7.53 -7.75
C GLY A 30 4.18 -6.06 -7.92
N PHE A 31 3.21 -5.56 -7.16
CA PHE A 31 2.83 -4.16 -7.16
C PHE A 31 3.96 -3.27 -6.63
N LEU A 32 4.52 -3.58 -5.46
CA LEU A 32 5.61 -2.80 -4.85
C LEU A 32 6.86 -2.81 -5.75
N ASN A 33 7.24 -3.96 -6.30
CA ASN A 33 8.37 -4.06 -7.24
C ASN A 33 8.14 -3.20 -8.48
N SER A 34 6.95 -3.28 -9.07
CA SER A 34 6.60 -2.50 -10.26
C SER A 34 6.52 -0.99 -9.98
N LEU A 35 5.99 -0.58 -8.81
CA LEU A 35 5.86 0.82 -8.42
C LEU A 35 7.21 1.46 -8.09
N LEU A 36 8.07 0.73 -7.34
CA LEU A 36 9.30 1.25 -6.75
C LEU A 36 10.54 0.90 -7.57
N ASN A 37 10.39 0.15 -8.66
CA ASN A 37 11.48 -0.42 -9.46
C ASN A 37 12.47 -1.21 -8.57
N LYS A 38 11.93 -2.14 -7.77
CA LYS A 38 12.68 -2.97 -6.82
C LYS A 38 12.59 -4.45 -7.18
N ASP A 39 13.34 -5.26 -6.45
CA ASP A 39 13.36 -6.73 -6.58
C ASP A 39 13.12 -7.38 -5.20
N ILE A 40 12.02 -6.99 -4.55
CA ILE A 40 11.56 -7.57 -3.28
C ILE A 40 11.24 -9.04 -3.53
N LYS A 41 11.91 -9.93 -2.81
CA LYS A 41 11.77 -11.39 -2.98
C LYS A 41 10.65 -11.94 -2.12
N ASP A 42 10.51 -11.41 -0.92
CA ASP A 42 9.49 -11.82 0.05
C ASP A 42 9.09 -10.65 0.95
N ILE A 43 7.90 -10.77 1.58
CA ILE A 43 7.41 -9.83 2.58
C ILE A 43 6.85 -10.57 3.79
N ILE A 44 6.90 -9.94 4.96
CA ILE A 44 6.26 -10.39 6.19
C ILE A 44 5.16 -9.37 6.52
N PHE A 45 3.93 -9.84 6.67
CA PHE A 45 2.83 -8.99 7.13
C PHE A 45 2.91 -8.78 8.63
N HIS A 46 2.74 -7.54 9.06
CA HIS A 46 2.70 -7.14 10.46
C HIS A 46 1.28 -6.77 10.90
N ASN A 47 1.09 -6.59 12.21
CA ASN A 47 -0.16 -6.10 12.76
C ASN A 47 -0.41 -4.68 12.22
N VAL A 48 -1.60 -4.45 11.70
CA VAL A 48 -2.03 -3.16 11.13
C VAL A 48 -2.49 -2.15 12.18
N GLU A 49 -2.71 -2.57 13.42
CA GLU A 49 -3.12 -1.70 14.54
C GLU A 49 -1.95 -1.46 15.48
N MET A 50 -1.52 -0.20 15.58
CA MET A 50 -0.50 0.25 16.52
C MET A 50 -1.11 1.19 17.54
N GLN A 51 -0.89 0.90 18.82
CA GLN A 51 -1.38 1.73 19.92
C GLN A 51 -0.37 2.86 20.18
N GLY A 52 -0.89 4.07 20.44
CA GLY A 52 -0.06 5.14 20.95
C GLY A 52 0.43 4.85 22.38
N ASN A 53 1.46 5.55 22.80
CA ASN A 53 2.13 5.35 24.09
C ASN A 53 1.23 5.57 25.32
N ASN A 54 0.06 6.21 25.16
CA ASN A 54 -0.92 6.46 26.21
C ASN A 54 -2.30 6.02 25.76
N THR A 55 -3.19 5.70 26.71
CA THR A 55 -4.59 5.30 26.47
C THR A 55 -5.39 6.34 25.67
N ASP A 56 -5.02 7.62 25.78
CA ASP A 56 -5.68 8.74 25.08
C ASP A 56 -5.05 9.08 23.73
N SER A 57 -3.93 8.43 23.37
CA SER A 57 -3.27 8.66 22.09
C SER A 57 -4.08 8.04 20.94
N ARG A 58 -4.16 8.75 19.82
CA ARG A 58 -4.78 8.19 18.62
C ARG A 58 -3.97 6.98 18.14
N LYS A 59 -4.67 5.90 17.89
CA LYS A 59 -4.09 4.71 17.27
C LYS A 59 -3.73 4.99 15.81
N ALA A 60 -2.67 4.37 15.32
CA ALA A 60 -2.45 4.21 13.89
C ALA A 60 -3.06 2.87 13.47
N VAL A 61 -3.97 2.93 12.50
CA VAL A 61 -4.57 1.74 11.88
C VAL A 61 -4.27 1.81 10.41
N PHE A 62 -3.49 0.85 9.92
CA PHE A 62 -3.08 0.75 8.53
C PHE A 62 -4.03 -0.18 7.76
N ASP A 63 -4.19 0.05 6.46
CA ASP A 63 -4.86 -0.93 5.61
C ASP A 63 -3.94 -2.12 5.35
N LEU A 64 -2.63 -1.84 5.19
CA LEU A 64 -1.58 -2.84 5.11
C LEU A 64 -0.29 -2.33 5.76
N PHE A 65 0.39 -3.21 6.49
CA PHE A 65 1.75 -3.00 6.96
C PHE A 65 2.58 -4.27 6.75
N CYS A 66 3.73 -4.15 6.07
CA CYS A 66 4.62 -5.28 5.83
C CYS A 66 6.09 -4.86 5.78
N GLU A 67 6.96 -5.85 5.94
CA GLU A 67 8.42 -5.74 5.88
C GLU A 67 8.95 -6.59 4.72
N GLY A 68 9.83 -6.02 3.92
CA GLY A 68 10.52 -6.72 2.85
C GLY A 68 11.73 -7.51 3.36
N SER A 69 12.27 -8.37 2.50
CA SER A 69 13.44 -9.22 2.79
C SER A 69 14.69 -8.44 3.21
N ASP A 70 14.80 -7.18 2.79
CA ASP A 70 15.94 -6.31 3.10
C ASP A 70 15.69 -5.41 4.34
N GLY A 71 14.59 -5.68 5.08
CA GLY A 71 14.19 -4.95 6.27
C GLY A 71 13.48 -3.63 5.99
N GLU A 72 13.21 -3.29 4.72
CA GLU A 72 12.42 -2.11 4.36
C GLU A 72 10.96 -2.29 4.77
N LEU A 73 10.33 -1.22 5.23
CA LEU A 73 8.97 -1.23 5.76
C LEU A 73 8.01 -0.53 4.82
N PHE A 74 6.85 -1.14 4.58
CA PHE A 74 5.84 -0.65 3.65
C PHE A 74 4.50 -0.50 4.35
N ILE A 75 3.95 0.71 4.30
CA ILE A 75 2.56 1.02 4.63
C ILE A 75 1.85 1.24 3.30
N VAL A 76 0.72 0.57 3.09
CA VAL A 76 -0.12 0.80 1.89
C VAL A 76 -1.54 1.12 2.35
N GLU A 77 -2.06 2.24 1.88
CA GLU A 77 -3.33 2.83 2.33
C GLU A 77 -4.23 3.16 1.15
N ILE A 78 -5.55 3.06 1.32
CA ILE A 78 -6.52 3.64 0.40
C ILE A 78 -7.39 4.68 1.10
N GLN A 79 -7.57 5.84 0.46
CA GLN A 79 -8.37 6.94 0.99
C GLN A 79 -9.44 7.36 -0.02
N LYS A 80 -10.71 7.14 0.33
CA LYS A 80 -11.85 7.49 -0.54
C LYS A 80 -12.25 8.96 -0.46
N LYS A 81 -12.05 9.58 0.69
CA LYS A 81 -12.49 10.97 0.93
C LYS A 81 -11.32 11.82 1.40
N ARG A 82 -11.24 13.03 0.86
CA ARG A 82 -10.23 14.00 1.28
C ARG A 82 -10.43 14.40 2.73
N GLN A 83 -9.39 14.26 3.54
CA GLN A 83 -9.34 14.73 4.92
C GLN A 83 -8.51 16.02 5.00
N LYS A 84 -8.89 16.94 5.87
CA LYS A 84 -8.25 18.27 6.00
C LYS A 84 -6.74 18.19 6.28
N TYR A 85 -6.31 17.23 7.08
CA TYR A 85 -4.93 17.04 7.52
C TYR A 85 -4.38 15.68 7.06
N PHE A 86 -4.63 15.34 5.81
CA PHE A 86 -4.27 14.02 5.29
C PHE A 86 -2.74 13.78 5.29
N SER A 87 -1.95 14.76 4.82
CA SER A 87 -0.47 14.67 4.83
C SER A 87 0.09 14.54 6.23
N ASP A 88 -0.49 15.29 7.18
CA ASP A 88 -0.05 15.22 8.59
C ASP A 88 -0.36 13.84 9.20
N ARG A 89 -1.49 13.24 8.82
CA ARG A 89 -1.86 11.88 9.20
C ARG A 89 -0.88 10.85 8.62
N VAL A 90 -0.47 10.98 7.37
CA VAL A 90 0.52 10.10 6.73
C VAL A 90 1.85 10.17 7.49
N LEU A 91 2.32 11.38 7.78
CA LEU A 91 3.55 11.58 8.57
C LEU A 91 3.41 11.00 9.98
N TYR A 92 2.26 11.20 10.63
CA TYR A 92 1.98 10.62 11.94
C TYR A 92 2.03 9.08 11.89
N TYR A 93 1.45 8.45 10.89
CA TYR A 93 1.50 7.01 10.70
C TYR A 93 2.93 6.49 10.47
N ALA A 94 3.71 7.18 9.63
CA ALA A 94 5.11 6.84 9.42
C ALA A 94 5.93 6.93 10.71
N SER A 95 5.61 7.87 11.61
CA SER A 95 6.31 8.03 12.88
C SER A 95 6.16 6.82 13.81
N PHE A 96 5.01 6.14 13.81
CA PHE A 96 4.83 4.89 14.56
C PHE A 96 5.78 3.80 14.07
N VAL A 97 5.92 3.65 12.76
CA VAL A 97 6.79 2.64 12.17
C VAL A 97 8.27 2.96 12.43
N ILE A 98 8.63 4.23 12.44
CA ILE A 98 9.98 4.67 12.80
C ILE A 98 10.25 4.38 14.29
N GLN A 99 9.31 4.71 15.19
CA GLN A 99 9.45 4.45 16.61
C GLN A 99 9.50 2.95 16.92
N MET A 100 8.68 2.14 16.24
CA MET A 100 8.70 0.68 16.38
C MET A 100 10.09 0.10 16.12
N GLN A 101 10.85 0.62 15.16
CA GLN A 101 12.22 0.18 14.92
C GLN A 101 13.13 0.44 16.13
N ALA A 102 12.97 1.61 16.76
CA ALA A 102 13.72 1.94 17.99
C ALA A 102 13.34 1.02 19.16
N ASP A 103 12.05 0.71 19.29
CA ASP A 103 11.55 -0.19 20.35
C ASP A 103 12.08 -1.61 20.16
N ILE A 104 12.11 -2.12 18.92
CA ILE A 104 12.69 -3.44 18.59
C ILE A 104 14.18 -3.47 18.95
N GLU A 105 14.96 -2.44 18.61
CA GLU A 105 16.38 -2.38 18.93
C GLU A 105 16.62 -2.27 20.45
N SER A 106 15.77 -1.54 21.15
CA SER A 106 15.81 -1.45 22.62
C SER A 106 15.51 -2.79 23.28
N GLU A 107 14.56 -3.54 22.74
CA GLU A 107 14.24 -4.89 23.22
C GLU A 107 15.39 -5.86 22.95
N LYS A 108 15.98 -5.82 21.76
CA LYS A 108 17.17 -6.63 21.44
C LYS A 108 18.31 -6.34 22.42
N PHE A 109 18.56 -5.06 22.74
CA PHE A 109 19.57 -4.68 23.74
C PHE A 109 19.26 -5.25 25.11
N ARG A 110 17.99 -5.22 25.54
CA ARG A 110 17.56 -5.73 26.84
C ARG A 110 17.72 -7.24 26.97
N LEU A 111 17.42 -7.98 25.89
CA LEU A 111 17.44 -9.44 25.87
C LEU A 111 18.84 -10.02 25.59
N ALA A 112 19.76 -9.24 25.03
CA ALA A 112 21.11 -9.70 24.70
C ALA A 112 21.91 -10.00 25.96
N LYS A 113 22.82 -10.99 25.89
CA LYS A 113 23.84 -11.23 26.90
C LYS A 113 24.75 -10.02 27.02
N GLU A 114 25.33 -9.77 28.20
CA GLU A 114 26.11 -8.57 28.50
C GLU A 114 27.24 -8.32 27.49
N GLU A 115 27.90 -9.38 27.05
CA GLU A 115 28.98 -9.37 26.04
C GLU A 115 28.52 -8.98 24.64
N GLU A 116 27.23 -9.19 24.33
CA GLU A 116 26.62 -8.96 23.01
C GLU A 116 25.83 -7.64 22.95
N ARG A 117 25.69 -6.95 24.10
CA ARG A 117 24.90 -5.72 24.19
C ARG A 117 25.51 -4.61 23.35
N ARG A 118 24.80 -4.22 22.30
CA ARG A 118 25.15 -3.04 21.48
C ARG A 118 24.03 -2.05 21.52
N ARG A 119 24.34 -0.81 21.90
CA ARG A 119 23.35 0.29 21.84
C ARG A 119 22.98 0.57 20.39
N TRP A 120 21.69 0.81 20.15
CA TRP A 120 21.22 1.25 18.86
C TRP A 120 21.95 2.53 18.41
N ASN A 121 22.43 2.53 17.18
CA ASN A 121 23.20 3.62 16.56
C ASN A 121 22.30 4.57 15.74
N TYR A 122 20.99 4.58 15.99
CA TYR A 122 19.97 5.37 15.27
C TYR A 122 19.81 4.98 13.79
N HIS A 123 20.28 3.81 13.37
CA HIS A 123 19.98 3.32 12.03
C HIS A 123 18.48 3.01 11.89
N ILE A 124 17.86 3.56 10.85
CA ILE A 124 16.45 3.36 10.52
C ILE A 124 16.38 2.77 9.12
N ASN A 125 15.74 1.63 8.98
CA ASN A 125 15.41 1.05 7.69
C ASN A 125 14.44 1.96 6.93
N LYS A 126 14.48 1.91 5.60
CA LYS A 126 13.59 2.72 4.76
C LYS A 126 12.13 2.40 5.03
N VAL A 127 11.32 3.44 5.12
CA VAL A 127 9.87 3.37 5.25
C VAL A 127 9.25 3.95 3.99
N TYR A 128 8.39 3.16 3.35
CA TYR A 128 7.60 3.57 2.20
C TYR A 128 6.14 3.66 2.61
N VAL A 129 5.52 4.81 2.38
CA VAL A 129 4.09 5.00 2.58
C VAL A 129 3.46 5.20 1.21
N VAL A 130 2.65 4.25 0.76
CA VAL A 130 1.96 4.28 -0.53
C VAL A 130 0.49 4.53 -0.29
N CYS A 131 -0.01 5.66 -0.76
CA CYS A 131 -1.39 6.09 -0.59
C CYS A 131 -2.13 6.11 -1.93
N PHE A 132 -3.15 5.27 -2.07
CA PHE A 132 -4.13 5.37 -3.16
C PHE A 132 -5.19 6.39 -2.77
N LEU A 133 -5.40 7.41 -3.59
CA LEU A 133 -6.32 8.51 -3.35
C LEU A 133 -7.46 8.49 -4.37
N ASP A 134 -8.68 8.27 -3.92
CA ASP A 134 -9.88 8.42 -4.77
C ASP A 134 -10.39 9.87 -4.80
N PHE A 135 -9.46 10.81 -4.66
CA PHE A 135 -9.67 12.26 -4.77
C PHE A 135 -8.43 12.95 -5.32
N ARG A 136 -8.60 14.21 -5.76
CA ARG A 136 -7.50 15.04 -6.24
C ARG A 136 -6.82 15.76 -5.07
N LEU A 137 -5.52 15.56 -4.92
CA LEU A 137 -4.70 16.18 -3.88
C LEU A 137 -4.47 17.67 -4.18
N ASP A 138 -4.03 17.96 -5.39
CA ASP A 138 -3.80 19.31 -5.89
C ASP A 138 -4.40 19.48 -7.30
N THR A 139 -5.28 20.47 -7.44
CA THR A 139 -6.00 20.74 -8.71
C THR A 139 -5.16 21.52 -9.71
N ARG A 140 -4.03 22.13 -9.30
CA ARG A 140 -3.13 22.86 -10.18
C ARG A 140 -2.37 21.98 -11.16
N TYR A 141 -2.17 20.69 -10.81
CA TYR A 141 -1.46 19.70 -11.63
C TYR A 141 -2.45 18.65 -12.12
N THR A 142 -3.08 18.90 -13.27
CA THR A 142 -4.18 18.09 -13.77
C THR A 142 -3.75 16.70 -14.20
N ASP A 143 -2.55 16.55 -14.75
CA ASP A 143 -2.08 15.31 -15.39
C ASP A 143 -1.10 14.51 -14.51
N LYS A 144 -0.75 15.07 -13.34
CA LYS A 144 0.16 14.41 -12.40
C LYS A 144 -0.62 13.51 -11.44
N TYR A 145 -0.69 12.23 -11.74
CA TYR A 145 -1.36 11.23 -10.89
C TYR A 145 -0.45 10.61 -9.82
N ARG A 146 0.89 10.68 -9.97
CA ARG A 146 1.87 10.12 -9.04
C ARG A 146 2.72 11.22 -8.42
N TRP A 147 2.83 11.21 -7.10
CA TRP A 147 3.70 12.10 -6.34
C TRP A 147 4.68 11.25 -5.55
N ASP A 148 5.96 11.47 -5.76
CA ASP A 148 7.04 10.90 -4.97
C ASP A 148 7.59 12.01 -4.08
N VAL A 149 7.40 11.88 -2.77
CA VAL A 149 7.75 12.90 -1.78
C VAL A 149 8.87 12.37 -0.89
N VAL A 150 9.96 13.12 -0.84
CA VAL A 150 11.15 12.79 -0.06
C VAL A 150 11.66 14.01 0.69
N ARG A 151 12.49 13.79 1.70
CA ARG A 151 13.22 14.86 2.39
C ARG A 151 14.32 15.39 1.46
N MET A 152 14.31 16.69 1.20
CA MET A 152 15.17 17.31 0.19
C MET A 152 15.86 18.54 0.75
N ASP A 153 17.11 18.77 0.37
CA ASP A 153 17.73 20.08 0.55
C ASP A 153 17.03 21.11 -0.35
N ARG A 154 16.64 22.24 0.24
CA ARG A 154 15.81 23.23 -0.43
C ARG A 154 16.57 23.99 -1.51
N GLU A 155 17.85 24.26 -1.30
CA GLU A 155 18.70 25.01 -2.20
C GLU A 155 19.26 24.14 -3.33
N LEU A 156 19.86 23.02 -2.97
CA LEU A 156 20.52 22.09 -3.91
C LEU A 156 19.52 21.23 -4.69
N LYS A 157 18.27 21.10 -4.21
CA LYS A 157 17.23 20.25 -4.82
C LYS A 157 17.62 18.77 -4.94
N ILE A 158 18.43 18.30 -4.00
CA ILE A 158 18.83 16.89 -3.92
C ILE A 158 18.20 16.23 -2.71
N PRO A 159 17.89 14.92 -2.74
CA PRO A 159 17.44 14.20 -1.56
C PRO A 159 18.48 14.27 -0.44
N PHE A 160 18.06 14.75 0.73
CA PHE A 160 18.90 14.77 1.94
C PHE A 160 18.85 13.45 2.68
N SER A 161 17.71 12.78 2.64
CA SER A 161 17.50 11.47 3.22
C SER A 161 16.39 10.74 2.48
N GLU A 162 16.62 9.46 2.19
CA GLU A 162 15.64 8.55 1.58
C GLU A 162 15.06 7.55 2.60
N THR A 163 15.17 7.84 3.90
CA THR A 163 14.66 6.96 4.95
C THR A 163 13.13 6.90 4.95
N LEU A 164 12.47 8.04 4.73
CA LEU A 164 11.01 8.12 4.55
C LEU A 164 10.69 8.53 3.12
N ASN A 165 9.89 7.70 2.45
CA ASN A 165 9.42 7.90 1.09
C ASN A 165 7.90 7.82 1.09
N GLU A 166 7.23 8.89 0.66
CA GLU A 166 5.78 8.94 0.55
C GLU A 166 5.38 8.95 -0.92
N ILE A 167 4.53 8.02 -1.34
CA ILE A 167 4.04 7.92 -2.70
C ILE A 167 2.53 8.09 -2.69
N TYR A 168 2.04 9.12 -3.38
CA TYR A 168 0.62 9.38 -3.52
C TYR A 168 0.18 9.09 -4.95
N LEU A 169 -0.86 8.26 -5.11
CA LEU A 169 -1.41 7.83 -6.38
C LEU A 169 -2.85 8.34 -6.50
N GLU A 170 -3.04 9.44 -7.23
CA GLU A 170 -4.34 10.06 -7.44
C GLU A 170 -5.13 9.32 -8.52
N LEU A 171 -6.00 8.40 -8.13
CA LEU A 171 -6.81 7.60 -9.06
C LEU A 171 -7.63 8.43 -10.04
N PRO A 172 -8.28 9.56 -9.64
CA PRO A 172 -9.06 10.37 -10.58
C PRO A 172 -8.23 11.12 -11.64
N LYS A 173 -6.91 11.11 -11.54
CA LYS A 173 -6.00 11.72 -12.54
C LYS A 173 -5.32 10.68 -13.42
N PHE A 174 -5.52 9.39 -13.14
CA PHE A 174 -4.94 8.32 -13.93
C PHE A 174 -5.81 8.08 -15.18
N ASN A 175 -5.35 8.59 -16.33
CA ASN A 175 -6.11 8.64 -17.59
C ASN A 175 -5.49 7.78 -18.71
N LEU A 176 -4.51 6.92 -18.41
CA LEU A 176 -3.92 6.02 -19.39
C LEU A 176 -4.95 4.95 -19.80
N ASN A 177 -4.93 4.55 -21.10
CA ASN A 177 -5.63 3.35 -21.54
C ASN A 177 -4.89 2.10 -21.10
N PHE A 178 -5.57 0.94 -21.13
CA PHE A 178 -4.96 -0.32 -20.67
C PHE A 178 -3.71 -0.69 -21.47
N GLU A 179 -3.73 -0.45 -22.77
CA GLU A 179 -2.62 -0.71 -23.70
C GLU A 179 -1.40 0.18 -23.44
N GLU A 180 -1.58 1.35 -22.82
CA GLU A 180 -0.51 2.26 -22.42
C GLU A 180 0.08 1.89 -21.04
N CYS A 181 -0.54 0.94 -20.34
CA CYS A 181 -0.08 0.46 -19.04
C CYS A 181 1.05 -0.57 -19.21
N ASP A 182 2.28 -0.09 -19.35
CA ASP A 182 3.50 -0.88 -19.56
C ASP A 182 4.00 -1.63 -18.33
N THR A 183 3.53 -1.24 -17.14
CA THR A 183 3.95 -1.82 -15.85
C THR A 183 2.77 -2.39 -15.09
N PHE A 184 3.02 -3.35 -14.18
CA PHE A 184 1.95 -3.96 -13.41
C PHE A 184 1.23 -2.95 -12.51
N TYR A 185 1.95 -2.00 -11.87
CA TYR A 185 1.28 -1.00 -11.04
C TYR A 185 0.32 -0.11 -11.85
N LYS A 186 0.67 0.26 -13.09
CA LYS A 186 -0.25 1.01 -13.97
C LYS A 186 -1.47 0.18 -14.36
N LYS A 187 -1.28 -1.10 -14.73
CA LYS A 187 -2.40 -2.03 -14.99
C LYS A 187 -3.31 -2.18 -13.77
N PHE A 188 -2.71 -2.21 -12.57
CA PHE A 188 -3.44 -2.25 -11.31
C PHE A 188 -4.25 -0.96 -11.10
N LEU A 189 -3.67 0.23 -11.27
CA LEU A 189 -4.38 1.51 -11.18
C LEU A 189 -5.52 1.59 -12.20
N TYR A 190 -5.27 1.14 -13.43
CA TYR A 190 -6.31 1.09 -14.45
C TYR A 190 -7.49 0.20 -14.01
N THR A 191 -7.19 -0.99 -13.48
CA THR A 191 -8.20 -1.91 -12.97
C THR A 191 -8.99 -1.34 -11.80
N MET A 192 -8.35 -0.59 -10.90
CA MET A 192 -9.05 0.09 -9.79
C MET A 192 -10.08 1.11 -10.28
N ASN A 193 -9.83 1.77 -11.40
CA ASN A 193 -10.76 2.74 -11.99
C ASN A 193 -11.78 2.08 -12.93
N ASN A 194 -11.44 0.93 -13.55
CA ASN A 194 -12.19 0.31 -14.63
C ASN A 194 -12.29 -1.20 -14.40
N ILE A 195 -12.95 -1.62 -13.32
CA ILE A 195 -12.98 -3.04 -12.91
C ILE A 195 -13.51 -3.99 -14.00
N ASP A 196 -14.45 -3.52 -14.81
CA ASP A 196 -15.08 -4.31 -15.87
C ASP A 196 -14.11 -4.73 -16.99
N ILE A 197 -12.95 -4.06 -17.09
CA ILE A 197 -11.89 -4.43 -18.03
C ILE A 197 -11.47 -5.91 -17.86
N MET A 198 -11.48 -6.41 -16.63
CA MET A 198 -11.09 -7.79 -16.33
C MET A 198 -12.02 -8.84 -16.98
N GLY A 199 -13.26 -8.44 -17.31
CA GLY A 199 -14.20 -9.26 -18.09
C GLY A 199 -13.97 -9.15 -19.60
N GLN A 200 -13.36 -8.05 -20.06
CA GLN A 200 -13.19 -7.73 -21.49
C GLN A 200 -11.82 -8.17 -22.04
N LEU A 201 -10.78 -8.26 -21.19
CA LEU A 201 -9.46 -8.70 -21.62
C LEU A 201 -9.49 -10.11 -22.21
N SER A 202 -8.72 -10.31 -23.29
CA SER A 202 -8.59 -11.61 -23.92
C SER A 202 -8.04 -12.66 -22.96
N LYS A 203 -8.39 -13.93 -23.18
CA LYS A 203 -7.83 -15.03 -22.39
C LYS A 203 -6.31 -15.07 -22.52
N GLU A 204 -5.78 -14.78 -23.70
CA GLU A 204 -4.34 -14.74 -23.97
C GLU A 204 -3.63 -13.65 -23.15
N THR A 205 -4.15 -12.42 -23.13
CA THR A 205 -3.60 -11.31 -22.34
C THR A 205 -3.50 -11.67 -20.86
N ILE A 206 -4.56 -12.30 -20.31
CA ILE A 206 -4.58 -12.70 -18.91
C ILE A 206 -3.68 -13.90 -18.64
N GLN A 207 -3.60 -14.87 -19.57
CA GLN A 207 -2.76 -16.06 -19.38
C GLN A 207 -1.27 -15.74 -19.44
N ASN A 208 -0.87 -14.78 -20.24
CA ASN A 208 0.52 -14.39 -20.42
C ASN A 208 1.05 -13.49 -19.27
N ASP A 209 0.18 -12.96 -18.43
CA ASP A 209 0.58 -12.12 -17.28
C ASP A 209 0.14 -12.79 -15.96
N LYS A 210 1.12 -13.34 -15.22
CA LYS A 210 0.88 -14.04 -13.94
C LYS A 210 0.18 -13.15 -12.92
N LEU A 211 0.56 -11.87 -12.84
CA LEU A 211 0.00 -10.93 -11.87
C LEU A 211 -1.42 -10.52 -12.25
N LEU A 212 -1.71 -10.33 -13.55
CA LEU A 212 -3.08 -10.09 -14.02
C LEU A 212 -4.01 -11.28 -13.76
N ARG A 213 -3.52 -12.51 -13.97
CA ARG A 213 -4.30 -13.71 -13.63
C ARG A 213 -4.67 -13.74 -12.16
N LYS A 214 -3.67 -13.44 -11.30
CA LYS A 214 -3.86 -13.46 -9.86
C LYS A 214 -4.79 -12.33 -9.41
N LEU A 215 -4.64 -11.14 -9.98
CA LEU A 215 -5.53 -10.00 -9.73
C LEU A 215 -6.96 -10.34 -10.11
N LYS A 216 -7.19 -10.87 -11.31
CA LYS A 216 -8.53 -11.31 -11.75
C LYS A 216 -9.13 -12.33 -10.77
N SER A 217 -8.34 -13.34 -10.38
CA SER A 217 -8.80 -14.34 -9.42
C SER A 217 -9.19 -13.74 -8.06
N ALA A 218 -8.46 -12.72 -7.61
CA ALA A 218 -8.71 -12.08 -6.31
C ALA A 218 -9.99 -11.21 -6.30
N ILE A 219 -10.40 -10.66 -7.45
CA ILE A 219 -11.55 -9.76 -7.56
C ILE A 219 -12.86 -10.47 -7.98
N GLU A 220 -12.79 -11.70 -8.48
CA GLU A 220 -13.99 -12.44 -8.94
C GLU A 220 -14.87 -12.86 -7.75
N LEU A 221 -16.10 -12.33 -7.69
CA LEU A 221 -17.09 -12.65 -6.65
C LEU A 221 -17.40 -14.15 -6.58
N GLN A 222 -17.44 -14.82 -7.73
CA GLN A 222 -17.74 -16.25 -7.79
C GLN A 222 -16.71 -17.14 -7.09
N ARG A 223 -15.50 -16.63 -6.86
CA ARG A 223 -14.43 -17.35 -6.15
C ARG A 223 -14.44 -17.12 -4.64
N MET A 224 -15.34 -16.26 -4.16
CA MET A 224 -15.48 -15.98 -2.74
C MET A 224 -16.36 -17.04 -2.08
N SER A 225 -15.95 -17.48 -0.89
CA SER A 225 -16.82 -18.24 0.00
C SER A 225 -18.01 -17.40 0.47
N ALA A 226 -19.07 -18.04 0.95
CA ALA A 226 -20.24 -17.33 1.49
C ALA A 226 -19.85 -16.36 2.62
N LYS A 227 -18.89 -16.75 3.49
CA LYS A 227 -18.36 -15.89 4.58
C LYS A 227 -17.65 -14.64 4.03
N GLU A 228 -16.82 -14.81 3.02
CA GLU A 228 -16.09 -13.70 2.39
C GLU A 228 -17.06 -12.74 1.69
N ARG A 229 -18.06 -13.27 1.01
CA ARG A 229 -19.09 -12.46 0.33
C ARG A 229 -19.88 -11.63 1.33
N LEU A 230 -20.32 -12.24 2.43
CA LEU A 230 -21.01 -11.54 3.51
C LEU A 230 -20.14 -10.43 4.11
N ALA A 231 -18.84 -10.70 4.36
CA ALA A 231 -17.91 -9.71 4.89
C ALA A 231 -17.72 -8.53 3.90
N TYR A 232 -17.67 -8.79 2.61
CA TYR A 232 -17.64 -7.75 1.59
C TYR A 232 -18.92 -6.90 1.58
N GLU A 233 -20.11 -7.53 1.60
CA GLU A 233 -21.40 -6.83 1.62
C GLU A 233 -21.54 -5.93 2.85
N LEU A 234 -21.14 -6.42 4.03
CA LEU A 234 -21.11 -5.63 5.26
C LEU A 234 -20.14 -4.45 5.19
N SER A 235 -18.96 -4.63 4.58
CA SER A 235 -17.99 -3.55 4.38
C SER A 235 -18.57 -2.44 3.49
N ILE A 236 -19.19 -2.81 2.38
CA ILE A 236 -19.83 -1.83 1.46
C ILE A 236 -20.97 -1.08 2.15
N ALA A 237 -21.75 -1.73 3.00
CA ALA A 237 -22.85 -1.10 3.72
C ALA A 237 -22.37 -0.11 4.81
N ALA A 238 -21.13 -0.27 5.30
CA ALA A 238 -20.53 0.59 6.34
C ALA A 238 -19.81 1.83 5.78
N GLU A 239 -19.53 1.91 4.48
CA GLU A 239 -18.85 3.02 3.79
C GLU A 239 -19.78 4.17 3.40
#